data_61397b428293f775f47d3e4b45ffb67c
#
_entry.id   61397b428293f775f47d3e4b45ffb67c
#
_cell.length_a   1.000
_cell.length_b   1.000
_cell.length_c   1.000
_cell.angle_alpha   90.00
_cell.angle_beta   90.00
_cell.angle_gamma   90.00
#
_symmetry.space_group_name_H-M   'P 1'
#
loop_
_entity.id
_entity.type
_entity.pdbx_description
1 polymer ?
#
loop_
_entity_poly.entity_id
_entity_poly.type
_entity_poly.pdbx_seq_one_letter_code
_entity_poly.pdbx_strand_id
1 'polypeptide(L)'
;MSFYTRKIAILLIATAHFVLRPYFTEAQQPVASFYYDEQGKVVRQERDTNGDGKMDRSTHYDSQGQVERAEHDINFDGQPDVFLYYEAGKPQRQETASKNDGRIDTWIYFNAAGEIERKGQDTAGSGKATVWVHYENGQPIRAEEDTNASGKSNRVMHFRDGKMTRIEEDTNSDGKPDSFSYFDNGQLVRKELDRTFTGKIDLWGYYQDGRLVKQSEDARGQGNATRFVYFSGDEVIRREEDSAGRGRIDIIETFSQGKLSKRLRDSKAAGKWDTVYYFHANELAREERDTDADDFFDLRIFYEKGVIVRQEADTNADRRADVWVKFQNGERIEQLEDQKFAGKISARYLFKGDQVIGQEAIAHGDPPAHSAPFLAVAEELRSMEAPAVPAVVAK
;
A
#
# COMPACT_ATOMS: atom_id res chain seq x y z
N MET A 1 -0.08 -9.52 8.70
CA MET A 1 -1.05 -8.42 8.83
C MET A 1 -1.51 -8.07 7.42
N SER A 2 -2.77 -8.30 7.13
CA SER A 2 -3.33 -8.11 5.79
C SER A 2 -3.58 -6.62 5.53
N PHE A 3 -3.14 -6.11 4.37
CA PHE A 3 -3.57 -4.82 3.87
C PHE A 3 -5.07 -4.92 3.51
N TYR A 4 -5.95 -4.58 4.43
CA TYR A 4 -7.37 -4.44 4.13
C TYR A 4 -7.54 -3.25 3.18
N THR A 5 -7.85 -3.53 1.92
CA THR A 5 -8.41 -2.54 0.99
C THR A 5 -9.82 -2.20 1.46
N ARG A 6 -9.95 -1.22 2.36
CA ARG A 6 -11.24 -0.53 2.52
C ARG A 6 -11.53 0.15 1.18
N LYS A 7 -12.67 -0.20 0.58
CA LYS A 7 -13.20 0.57 -0.56
C LYS A 7 -13.32 2.01 -0.09
N ILE A 8 -12.44 2.88 -0.58
CA ILE A 8 -12.54 4.32 -0.37
C ILE A 8 -13.71 4.75 -1.23
N ALA A 9 -14.86 4.99 -0.63
CA ALA A 9 -15.94 5.70 -1.28
C ALA A 9 -15.47 7.15 -1.43
N ILE A 10 -14.96 7.48 -2.62
CA ILE A 10 -14.67 8.85 -2.99
C ILE A 10 -16.03 9.53 -3.12
N LEU A 11 -16.42 10.31 -2.13
CA LEU A 11 -17.53 11.21 -2.23
C LEU A 11 -17.08 12.34 -3.16
N LEU A 12 -17.20 12.12 -4.48
CA LEU A 12 -17.17 13.21 -5.45
C LEU A 12 -18.34 14.11 -5.10
N ILE A 13 -18.06 15.22 -4.44
CA ILE A 13 -19.04 16.27 -4.21
C ILE A 13 -19.36 16.81 -5.60
N ALA A 14 -20.39 16.25 -6.22
CA ALA A 14 -20.91 16.75 -7.46
C ALA A 14 -21.20 18.25 -7.26
N THR A 15 -20.53 19.10 -8.01
CA THR A 15 -20.83 20.52 -8.10
C THR A 15 -22.19 20.62 -8.79
N ALA A 16 -23.27 20.56 -8.00
CA ALA A 16 -24.56 21.00 -8.48
C ALA A 16 -24.46 22.50 -8.70
N HIS A 17 -24.15 22.91 -9.91
CA HIS A 17 -24.36 24.27 -10.36
C HIS A 17 -25.88 24.47 -10.41
N PHE A 18 -26.45 25.02 -9.36
CA PHE A 18 -27.78 25.58 -9.43
C PHE A 18 -27.70 26.85 -10.28
N VAL A 19 -27.72 26.66 -11.61
CA VAL A 19 -28.12 27.70 -12.52
C VAL A 19 -29.65 27.81 -12.35
N LEU A 20 -30.09 28.77 -11.58
CA LEU A 20 -31.48 29.17 -11.52
C LEU A 20 -31.92 29.59 -12.92
N ARG A 21 -32.52 28.68 -13.69
CA ARG A 21 -33.31 29.04 -14.85
C ARG A 21 -34.65 29.58 -14.33
N PRO A 22 -35.07 30.80 -14.68
CA PRO A 22 -36.41 31.27 -14.35
C PRO A 22 -37.42 30.49 -15.19
N TYR A 23 -38.20 29.61 -14.57
CA TYR A 23 -39.44 29.14 -15.16
C TYR A 23 -40.47 30.28 -14.98
N PHE A 24 -40.76 31.00 -16.06
CA PHE A 24 -41.90 31.90 -16.11
C PHE A 24 -43.15 31.08 -16.39
N THR A 25 -43.96 30.82 -15.38
CA THR A 25 -45.39 30.63 -15.51
C THR A 25 -46.04 31.97 -15.24
N GLU A 26 -46.99 32.40 -16.10
CA GLU A 26 -47.80 33.59 -15.86
C GLU A 26 -48.52 33.47 -14.51
N ALA A 27 -47.95 34.08 -13.48
CA ALA A 27 -48.57 34.22 -12.18
C ALA A 27 -47.99 35.47 -11.49
N GLN A 28 -48.88 36.31 -11.02
CA GLN A 28 -48.74 37.45 -10.13
C GLN A 28 -47.32 38.07 -10.05
N GLN A 29 -47.24 39.39 -10.32
CA GLN A 29 -45.96 40.09 -10.18
C GLN A 29 -45.42 39.86 -8.76
N PRO A 30 -44.12 39.48 -8.58
CA PRO A 30 -43.57 39.23 -7.29
C PRO A 30 -43.73 40.45 -6.41
N VAL A 31 -44.39 40.28 -5.26
CA VAL A 31 -44.54 41.36 -4.25
C VAL A 31 -43.16 41.62 -3.69
N ALA A 32 -42.68 42.86 -3.84
CA ALA A 32 -41.45 43.33 -3.24
C ALA A 32 -41.72 44.42 -2.21
N SER A 33 -41.14 44.27 -1.03
CA SER A 33 -41.15 45.28 0.04
C SER A 33 -39.78 45.92 0.19
N PHE A 34 -39.73 47.23 0.35
CA PHE A 34 -38.49 47.97 0.54
C PHE A 34 -38.50 48.67 1.90
N TYR A 35 -37.39 48.59 2.59
CA TYR A 35 -37.16 49.22 3.88
C TYR A 35 -36.04 50.24 3.73
N TYR A 36 -36.22 51.40 4.36
CA TYR A 36 -35.37 52.60 4.21
C TYR A 36 -34.80 53.02 5.55
N ASP A 37 -33.58 53.60 5.55
CA ASP A 37 -33.00 54.29 6.69
C ASP A 37 -33.60 55.69 6.88
N GLU A 38 -33.15 56.42 7.93
CA GLU A 38 -33.60 57.79 8.21
C GLU A 38 -33.25 58.79 7.10
N GLN A 39 -32.28 58.44 6.24
CA GLN A 39 -31.85 59.26 5.11
C GLN A 39 -32.56 58.87 3.80
N GLY A 40 -33.48 57.92 3.84
CA GLY A 40 -34.28 57.48 2.69
C GLY A 40 -33.54 56.55 1.75
N LYS A 41 -32.42 55.94 2.18
CA LYS A 41 -31.72 54.92 1.42
C LYS A 41 -32.30 53.53 1.70
N VAL A 42 -32.39 52.68 0.68
CA VAL A 42 -32.81 51.26 0.85
C VAL A 42 -31.76 50.53 1.67
N VAL A 43 -32.17 49.95 2.80
CA VAL A 43 -31.33 49.09 3.65
C VAL A 43 -31.71 47.63 3.54
N ARG A 44 -32.95 47.31 3.11
CA ARG A 44 -33.41 45.94 2.92
C ARG A 44 -34.50 45.89 1.85
N GLN A 45 -34.44 44.85 1.05
CA GLN A 45 -35.50 44.45 0.10
C GLN A 45 -35.95 43.05 0.41
N GLU A 46 -37.24 42.79 0.45
CA GLU A 46 -37.83 41.46 0.55
C GLU A 46 -38.67 41.16 -0.68
N ARG A 47 -38.73 39.88 -1.06
CA ARG A 47 -39.54 39.41 -2.20
C ARG A 47 -40.23 38.11 -1.85
N ASP A 48 -41.50 38.02 -2.28
CA ASP A 48 -42.24 36.77 -2.42
C ASP A 48 -42.04 36.28 -3.86
N THR A 49 -41.27 35.18 -4.04
CA THR A 49 -40.93 34.68 -5.38
C THR A 49 -41.82 33.52 -5.83
N ASN A 50 -42.54 32.89 -4.88
CA ASN A 50 -43.49 31.82 -5.15
C ASN A 50 -44.96 32.25 -5.20
N GLY A 51 -45.28 33.46 -4.71
CA GLY A 51 -46.62 34.02 -4.75
C GLY A 51 -47.58 33.54 -3.65
N ASP A 52 -47.02 32.99 -2.55
CA ASP A 52 -47.81 32.44 -1.44
C ASP A 52 -48.14 33.49 -0.35
N GLY A 53 -47.67 34.75 -0.54
CA GLY A 53 -47.86 35.86 0.38
C GLY A 53 -46.82 35.95 1.48
N LYS A 54 -45.80 35.06 1.51
CA LYS A 54 -44.68 35.16 2.44
C LYS A 54 -43.42 35.56 1.68
N MET A 55 -42.55 36.32 2.36
CA MET A 55 -41.26 36.71 1.79
C MET A 55 -40.25 35.56 1.89
N ASP A 56 -39.74 35.12 0.76
CA ASP A 56 -38.80 34.01 0.66
C ASP A 56 -37.37 34.44 0.28
N ARG A 57 -37.19 35.74 -0.05
CA ARG A 57 -35.89 36.38 -0.27
C ARG A 57 -35.75 37.66 0.49
N SER A 58 -34.60 37.86 1.14
CA SER A 58 -34.20 39.11 1.76
C SER A 58 -32.84 39.55 1.27
N THR A 59 -32.69 40.82 0.88
CA THR A 59 -31.41 41.41 0.46
C THR A 59 -31.13 42.64 1.33
N HIS A 60 -29.99 42.66 1.98
CA HIS A 60 -29.55 43.77 2.84
C HIS A 60 -28.46 44.56 2.12
N TYR A 61 -28.48 45.88 2.32
CA TYR A 61 -27.58 46.81 1.66
C TYR A 61 -26.75 47.57 2.70
N ASP A 62 -25.51 47.87 2.37
CA ASP A 62 -24.62 48.68 3.16
C ASP A 62 -24.93 50.17 3.03
N SER A 63 -24.21 51.02 3.76
CA SER A 63 -24.38 52.48 3.72
C SER A 63 -24.07 53.11 2.36
N GLN A 64 -23.39 52.36 1.46
CA GLN A 64 -23.07 52.80 0.10
C GLN A 64 -24.11 52.30 -0.92
N GLY A 65 -25.12 51.51 -0.48
CA GLY A 65 -26.16 50.94 -1.32
C GLY A 65 -25.69 49.68 -2.06
N GLN A 66 -24.58 49.07 -1.65
CA GLN A 66 -24.12 47.79 -2.18
C GLN A 66 -24.73 46.64 -1.38
N VAL A 67 -24.95 45.49 -2.03
CA VAL A 67 -25.43 44.30 -1.34
C VAL A 67 -24.36 43.85 -0.35
N GLU A 68 -24.74 43.72 0.92
CA GLU A 68 -23.92 43.20 2.02
C GLU A 68 -24.26 41.74 2.32
N ARG A 69 -25.58 41.42 2.29
CA ARG A 69 -26.08 40.06 2.61
C ARG A 69 -27.36 39.79 1.84
N ALA A 70 -27.50 38.52 1.41
CA ALA A 70 -28.77 38.01 0.89
C ALA A 70 -29.15 36.71 1.59
N GLU A 71 -30.44 36.49 1.82
CA GLU A 71 -31.03 35.33 2.46
C GLU A 71 -32.09 34.75 1.54
N HIS A 72 -32.12 33.40 1.39
CA HIS A 72 -33.10 32.70 0.59
C HIS A 72 -33.70 31.54 1.40
N ASP A 73 -35.01 31.51 1.50
CA ASP A 73 -35.80 30.36 1.92
C ASP A 73 -36.17 29.58 0.65
N ILE A 74 -35.44 28.48 0.40
CA ILE A 74 -35.59 27.72 -0.85
C ILE A 74 -36.63 26.60 -0.72
N ASN A 75 -36.98 26.23 0.54
CA ASN A 75 -37.96 25.18 0.82
C ASN A 75 -39.32 25.76 1.21
N PHE A 76 -39.42 27.10 1.38
CA PHE A 76 -40.62 27.90 1.71
C PHE A 76 -41.23 27.54 3.07
N ASP A 77 -40.43 27.15 4.04
CA ASP A 77 -40.86 26.83 5.40
C ASP A 77 -40.93 28.08 6.33
N GLY A 78 -40.45 29.23 5.86
CA GLY A 78 -40.39 30.49 6.56
C GLY A 78 -39.08 30.76 7.26
N GLN A 79 -38.06 29.89 7.06
CA GLN A 79 -36.70 30.09 7.56
C GLN A 79 -35.70 30.10 6.40
N PRO A 80 -34.74 31.04 6.36
CA PRO A 80 -33.74 31.04 5.32
C PRO A 80 -32.85 29.78 5.36
N ASP A 81 -32.67 29.12 4.22
CA ASP A 81 -31.77 28.00 4.03
C ASP A 81 -30.41 28.41 3.48
N VAL A 82 -30.33 29.55 2.77
CA VAL A 82 -29.11 30.03 2.13
C VAL A 82 -28.82 31.45 2.56
N PHE A 83 -27.58 31.68 3.00
CA PHE A 83 -27.05 32.98 3.37
C PHE A 83 -25.84 33.30 2.49
N LEU A 84 -25.89 34.42 1.75
CA LEU A 84 -24.81 34.94 0.96
C LEU A 84 -24.29 36.25 1.57
N TYR A 85 -22.99 36.35 1.73
CA TYR A 85 -22.29 37.50 2.25
C TYR A 85 -21.42 38.12 1.16
N TYR A 86 -21.46 39.46 1.06
CA TYR A 86 -20.78 40.22 0.04
C TYR A 86 -19.83 41.23 0.65
N GLU A 87 -18.78 41.58 -0.03
CA GLU A 87 -17.89 42.69 0.26
C GLU A 87 -17.60 43.46 -1.02
N ALA A 88 -17.80 44.77 -1.03
CA ALA A 88 -17.68 45.63 -2.21
C ALA A 88 -18.43 45.07 -3.43
N GLY A 89 -19.64 44.53 -3.21
CA GLY A 89 -20.52 43.97 -4.26
C GLY A 89 -20.08 42.59 -4.82
N LYS A 90 -19.05 41.98 -4.24
CA LYS A 90 -18.58 40.63 -4.64
C LYS A 90 -18.93 39.58 -3.59
N PRO A 91 -19.36 38.38 -3.98
CA PRO A 91 -19.61 37.32 -3.03
C PRO A 91 -18.30 36.91 -2.32
N GLN A 92 -18.35 36.80 -1.00
CA GLN A 92 -17.23 36.35 -0.16
C GLN A 92 -17.50 34.96 0.43
N ARG A 93 -18.75 34.73 0.85
CA ARG A 93 -19.11 33.48 1.53
C ARG A 93 -20.60 33.16 1.30
N GLN A 94 -20.86 31.88 1.15
CA GLN A 94 -22.19 31.29 1.20
C GLN A 94 -22.27 30.25 2.31
N GLU A 95 -23.36 30.25 3.06
CA GLU A 95 -23.71 29.23 4.04
C GLU A 95 -25.05 28.62 3.65
N THR A 96 -25.20 27.33 3.81
CA THR A 96 -26.41 26.61 3.40
C THR A 96 -26.78 25.56 4.43
N ALA A 97 -28.09 25.51 4.78
CA ALA A 97 -28.75 24.46 5.52
C ALA A 97 -29.32 23.43 4.50
N SER A 98 -28.49 22.55 3.94
CA SER A 98 -28.90 21.71 2.81
C SER A 98 -29.88 20.60 3.18
N LYS A 99 -30.04 20.32 4.48
CA LYS A 99 -30.92 19.27 5.02
C LYS A 99 -32.30 19.78 5.44
N ASN A 100 -32.58 21.06 5.24
CA ASN A 100 -33.84 21.70 5.62
C ASN A 100 -34.18 21.53 7.12
N ASP A 101 -33.18 21.50 7.99
CA ASP A 101 -33.33 21.42 9.45
C ASP A 101 -32.91 22.71 10.16
N GLY A 102 -32.67 23.77 9.39
CA GLY A 102 -32.25 25.09 9.87
C GLY A 102 -30.81 25.16 10.34
N ARG A 103 -30.05 24.08 10.21
CA ARG A 103 -28.63 24.00 10.60
C ARG A 103 -27.72 24.14 9.40
N ILE A 104 -26.82 25.09 9.43
CA ILE A 104 -25.81 25.25 8.40
C ILE A 104 -24.92 24.01 8.39
N ASP A 105 -24.82 23.38 7.23
CA ASP A 105 -24.00 22.18 6.98
C ASP A 105 -23.05 22.33 5.78
N THR A 106 -23.15 23.43 5.04
CA THR A 106 -22.30 23.69 3.88
C THR A 106 -21.81 25.14 3.90
N TRP A 107 -20.51 25.35 3.67
CA TRP A 107 -19.84 26.64 3.58
C TRP A 107 -19.07 26.74 2.29
N ILE A 108 -19.25 27.83 1.55
CA ILE A 108 -18.48 28.13 0.33
C ILE A 108 -17.81 29.48 0.52
N TYR A 109 -16.52 29.56 0.24
CA TYR A 109 -15.74 30.79 0.21
C TYR A 109 -15.31 31.08 -1.21
N PHE A 110 -15.34 32.36 -1.57
CA PHE A 110 -15.00 32.84 -2.91
C PHE A 110 -13.72 33.66 -2.86
N ASN A 111 -12.91 33.57 -3.93
CA ASN A 111 -11.74 34.39 -4.13
C ASN A 111 -12.12 35.77 -4.67
N ALA A 112 -11.14 36.67 -4.83
CA ALA A 112 -11.35 38.03 -5.34
C ALA A 112 -11.93 38.08 -6.77
N ALA A 113 -11.79 37.00 -7.56
CA ALA A 113 -12.39 36.86 -8.88
C ALA A 113 -13.85 36.40 -8.84
N GLY A 114 -14.37 36.00 -7.66
CA GLY A 114 -15.71 35.44 -7.49
C GLY A 114 -15.79 33.94 -7.78
N GLU A 115 -14.65 33.26 -7.90
CA GLU A 115 -14.57 31.82 -8.08
C GLU A 115 -14.50 31.13 -6.72
N ILE A 116 -14.97 29.87 -6.65
CA ILE A 116 -14.89 29.10 -5.42
C ILE A 116 -13.41 28.86 -5.06
N GLU A 117 -12.99 29.33 -3.88
CA GLU A 117 -11.68 29.07 -3.28
C GLU A 117 -11.69 27.78 -2.45
N ARG A 118 -12.74 27.62 -1.61
CA ARG A 118 -12.92 26.43 -0.79
C ARG A 118 -14.37 26.16 -0.46
N LYS A 119 -14.68 24.88 -0.30
CA LYS A 119 -16.02 24.41 0.13
C LYS A 119 -15.87 23.52 1.35
N GLY A 120 -16.63 23.81 2.41
CA GLY A 120 -16.74 23.00 3.63
C GLY A 120 -18.07 22.27 3.69
N GLN A 121 -18.07 21.07 4.30
CA GLN A 121 -19.29 20.31 4.55
C GLN A 121 -19.22 19.64 5.93
N ASP A 122 -20.31 19.73 6.69
CA ASP A 122 -20.54 18.98 7.93
C ASP A 122 -21.18 17.62 7.60
N THR A 123 -20.36 16.57 7.50
CA THR A 123 -20.84 15.22 7.24
C THR A 123 -21.25 14.49 8.52
N ALA A 124 -20.83 15.01 9.68
CA ALA A 124 -21.07 14.40 10.99
C ALA A 124 -22.27 15.00 11.74
N GLY A 125 -22.83 16.14 11.28
CA GLY A 125 -23.89 16.84 11.97
C GLY A 125 -23.44 17.58 13.24
N SER A 126 -22.16 17.92 13.30
CA SER A 126 -21.51 18.57 14.45
C SER A 126 -21.70 20.09 14.51
N GLY A 127 -22.23 20.69 13.45
CA GLY A 127 -22.31 22.15 13.27
C GLY A 127 -20.98 22.78 12.82
N LYS A 128 -19.97 21.96 12.47
CA LYS A 128 -18.68 22.39 11.93
C LYS A 128 -18.34 21.56 10.70
N ALA A 129 -17.67 22.17 9.74
CA ALA A 129 -17.21 21.43 8.56
C ALA A 129 -16.20 20.35 8.98
N THR A 130 -16.51 19.10 8.61
CA THR A 130 -15.64 17.93 8.79
C THR A 130 -14.85 17.63 7.53
N VAL A 131 -15.25 18.16 6.38
CA VAL A 131 -14.54 18.07 5.11
C VAL A 131 -14.37 19.48 4.55
N TRP A 132 -13.16 19.79 4.09
CA TRP A 132 -12.84 20.99 3.32
C TRP A 132 -12.23 20.59 1.99
N VAL A 133 -12.69 21.17 0.89
CA VAL A 133 -12.11 21.03 -0.44
C VAL A 133 -11.65 22.40 -0.92
N HIS A 134 -10.39 22.52 -1.32
CA HIS A 134 -9.76 23.72 -1.87
C HIS A 134 -9.70 23.61 -3.39
N TYR A 135 -9.95 24.71 -4.07
CA TYR A 135 -10.06 24.80 -5.52
C TYR A 135 -9.08 25.82 -6.09
N GLU A 136 -8.58 25.55 -7.26
CA GLU A 136 -7.85 26.49 -8.10
C GLU A 136 -8.33 26.34 -9.54
N ASN A 137 -8.68 27.44 -10.21
CA ASN A 137 -9.23 27.46 -11.57
C ASN A 137 -10.44 26.49 -11.74
N GLY A 138 -11.29 26.41 -10.71
CA GLY A 138 -12.46 25.53 -10.68
C GLY A 138 -12.19 24.04 -10.52
N GLN A 139 -10.92 23.65 -10.33
CA GLN A 139 -10.53 22.26 -10.10
C GLN A 139 -10.11 22.04 -8.64
N PRO A 140 -10.48 20.92 -8.02
CA PRO A 140 -9.99 20.58 -6.69
C PRO A 140 -8.47 20.36 -6.73
N ILE A 141 -7.75 20.94 -5.78
CA ILE A 141 -6.30 20.76 -5.60
C ILE A 141 -5.98 20.02 -4.31
N ARG A 142 -6.81 20.19 -3.28
CA ARG A 142 -6.61 19.60 -1.96
C ARG A 142 -7.94 19.40 -1.26
N ALA A 143 -8.06 18.29 -0.51
CA ALA A 143 -9.15 18.12 0.44
C ALA A 143 -8.60 17.72 1.81
N GLU A 144 -9.25 18.16 2.87
CA GLU A 144 -8.95 17.86 4.27
C GLU A 144 -10.19 17.22 4.90
N GLU A 145 -10.02 16.18 5.67
CA GLU A 145 -11.12 15.48 6.32
C GLU A 145 -10.78 15.17 7.78
N ASP A 146 -11.72 15.47 8.67
CA ASP A 146 -11.72 15.05 10.07
C ASP A 146 -12.55 13.77 10.18
N THR A 147 -11.89 12.61 9.99
CA THR A 147 -12.58 11.31 9.93
C THR A 147 -13.01 10.79 11.31
N ASN A 148 -12.48 11.37 12.38
CA ASN A 148 -12.73 10.95 13.76
C ASN A 148 -13.49 11.99 14.59
N ALA A 149 -13.95 13.09 13.96
CA ALA A 149 -14.68 14.18 14.59
C ALA A 149 -13.94 14.82 15.78
N SER A 150 -12.61 14.85 15.72
CA SER A 150 -11.76 15.46 16.77
C SER A 150 -11.72 16.98 16.71
N GLY A 151 -12.22 17.57 15.62
CA GLY A 151 -12.12 19.00 15.31
C GLY A 151 -10.81 19.36 14.59
N LYS A 152 -9.99 18.38 14.21
CA LYS A 152 -8.78 18.55 13.40
C LYS A 152 -8.78 17.55 12.26
N SER A 153 -8.40 17.99 11.08
CA SER A 153 -8.25 17.10 9.93
C SER A 153 -7.13 16.11 10.17
N ASN A 154 -7.44 14.83 10.03
CA ASN A 154 -6.51 13.72 10.13
C ASN A 154 -6.29 12.99 8.81
N ARG A 155 -6.93 13.45 7.73
CA ARG A 155 -6.72 12.98 6.36
C ARG A 155 -6.60 14.15 5.41
N VAL A 156 -5.58 14.13 4.55
CA VAL A 156 -5.37 15.13 3.49
C VAL A 156 -5.26 14.41 2.15
N MET A 157 -6.02 14.87 1.18
CA MET A 157 -6.03 14.36 -0.19
C MET A 157 -5.51 15.45 -1.14
N HIS A 158 -4.64 15.08 -2.06
CA HIS A 158 -4.06 15.97 -3.07
C HIS A 158 -4.53 15.58 -4.46
N PHE A 159 -4.82 16.58 -5.27
CA PHE A 159 -5.34 16.40 -6.62
C PHE A 159 -4.46 17.14 -7.63
N ARG A 160 -4.39 16.62 -8.84
CA ARG A 160 -3.79 17.26 -10.02
C ARG A 160 -4.68 16.97 -11.22
N ASP A 161 -5.07 18.01 -11.96
CA ASP A 161 -5.95 17.89 -13.13
C ASP A 161 -7.25 17.12 -12.82
N GLY A 162 -7.84 17.39 -11.63
CA GLY A 162 -9.05 16.75 -11.15
C GLY A 162 -8.89 15.29 -10.72
N LYS A 163 -7.68 14.72 -10.77
CA LYS A 163 -7.38 13.35 -10.35
C LYS A 163 -6.64 13.34 -9.02
N MET A 164 -7.03 12.44 -8.13
CA MET A 164 -6.33 12.24 -6.86
C MET A 164 -4.95 11.64 -7.13
N THR A 165 -3.92 12.22 -6.51
CA THR A 165 -2.51 11.80 -6.66
C THR A 165 -1.93 11.26 -5.36
N ARG A 166 -2.39 11.74 -4.20
CA ARG A 166 -1.84 11.35 -2.89
C ARG A 166 -2.89 11.48 -1.79
N ILE A 167 -2.82 10.58 -0.81
CA ILE A 167 -3.51 10.69 0.49
C ILE A 167 -2.46 10.61 1.59
N GLU A 168 -2.59 11.47 2.58
CA GLU A 168 -1.85 11.46 3.85
C GLU A 168 -2.84 11.23 4.97
N GLU A 169 -2.54 10.33 5.90
CA GLU A 169 -3.40 10.05 7.05
C GLU A 169 -2.57 10.01 8.33
N ASP A 170 -3.08 10.68 9.36
CA ASP A 170 -2.64 10.59 10.75
C ASP A 170 -3.56 9.57 11.45
N THR A 171 -3.09 8.32 11.56
CA THR A 171 -3.94 7.23 12.06
C THR A 171 -3.92 7.11 13.58
N ASN A 172 -2.91 7.67 14.24
CA ASN A 172 -2.75 7.68 15.69
C ASN A 172 -3.19 9.00 16.35
N SER A 173 -3.51 10.04 15.54
CA SER A 173 -3.95 11.36 15.98
C SER A 173 -2.90 12.14 16.78
N ASP A 174 -1.62 11.96 16.49
CA ASP A 174 -0.52 12.72 17.11
C ASP A 174 -0.20 14.04 16.38
N GLY A 175 -0.87 14.31 15.26
CA GLY A 175 -0.72 15.49 14.44
C GLY A 175 0.31 15.36 13.33
N LYS A 176 0.85 14.14 13.10
CA LYS A 176 1.77 13.83 12.01
C LYS A 176 1.23 12.70 11.16
N PRO A 177 1.24 12.80 9.83
CA PRO A 177 0.85 11.69 8.96
C PRO A 177 1.79 10.49 9.13
N ASP A 178 1.20 9.29 9.27
CA ASP A 178 1.88 8.01 9.37
C ASP A 178 1.54 7.02 8.25
N SER A 179 0.56 7.38 7.39
CA SER A 179 0.14 6.60 6.23
C SER A 179 0.08 7.48 4.99
N PHE A 180 0.73 7.05 3.92
CA PHE A 180 0.77 7.75 2.64
C PHE A 180 0.36 6.80 1.52
N SER A 181 -0.61 7.20 0.70
CA SER A 181 -1.05 6.46 -0.48
C SER A 181 -0.85 7.30 -1.72
N TYR A 182 -0.24 6.72 -2.75
CA TYR A 182 0.08 7.39 -4.01
C TYR A 182 -0.71 6.77 -5.15
N PHE A 183 -1.24 7.61 -6.02
CA PHE A 183 -2.12 7.21 -7.11
C PHE A 183 -1.57 7.68 -8.46
N ASP A 184 -1.71 6.83 -9.46
CA ASP A 184 -1.51 7.19 -10.86
C ASP A 184 -2.81 6.90 -11.62
N ASN A 185 -3.31 7.92 -12.35
CA ASN A 185 -4.59 7.85 -13.05
C ASN A 185 -5.76 7.31 -12.22
N GLY A 186 -5.78 7.60 -10.91
CA GLY A 186 -6.82 7.16 -9.96
C GLY A 186 -6.64 5.73 -9.45
N GLN A 187 -5.58 5.03 -9.85
CA GLN A 187 -5.23 3.72 -9.32
C GLN A 187 -4.13 3.83 -8.26
N LEU A 188 -4.30 3.13 -7.13
CA LEU A 188 -3.26 3.03 -6.10
C LEU A 188 -2.04 2.31 -6.69
N VAL A 189 -0.87 2.97 -6.62
CA VAL A 189 0.41 2.42 -7.11
C VAL A 189 1.41 2.16 -5.99
N ARG A 190 1.34 2.94 -4.90
CA ARG A 190 2.23 2.78 -3.74
C ARG A 190 1.52 3.17 -2.45
N LYS A 191 1.82 2.45 -1.38
CA LYS A 191 1.45 2.81 -0.01
C LYS A 191 2.67 2.74 0.89
N GLU A 192 2.80 3.72 1.80
CA GLU A 192 3.88 3.82 2.78
C GLU A 192 3.27 3.93 4.17
N LEU A 193 3.84 3.26 5.15
CA LEU A 193 3.37 3.29 6.52
C LEU A 193 4.55 3.45 7.49
N ASP A 194 4.37 4.31 8.48
CA ASP A 194 5.14 4.34 9.72
C ASP A 194 4.32 3.66 10.82
N ARG A 195 4.46 2.34 10.94
CA ARG A 195 3.69 1.54 11.90
C ARG A 195 4.16 1.72 13.34
N THR A 196 5.34 2.28 13.51
CA THR A 196 5.98 2.51 14.80
C THR A 196 5.84 3.93 15.31
N PHE A 197 5.28 4.84 14.48
CA PHE A 197 5.05 6.24 14.79
C PHE A 197 6.31 7.01 15.21
N THR A 198 7.42 6.65 14.59
CA THR A 198 8.75 7.26 14.85
C THR A 198 9.06 8.43 13.92
N GLY A 199 8.19 8.69 12.94
CA GLY A 199 8.41 9.64 11.86
C GLY A 199 9.22 9.05 10.70
N LYS A 200 9.45 7.71 10.69
CA LYS A 200 10.15 7.00 9.63
C LYS A 200 9.27 5.91 9.04
N ILE A 201 9.15 5.90 7.73
CA ILE A 201 8.43 4.82 7.04
C ILE A 201 9.17 3.50 7.27
N ASP A 202 8.43 2.47 7.67
CA ASP A 202 8.94 1.12 7.92
C ASP A 202 8.29 0.05 7.04
N LEU A 203 7.28 0.40 6.24
CA LEU A 203 6.59 -0.51 5.34
C LEU A 203 6.19 0.19 4.03
N TRP A 204 6.53 -0.43 2.91
CA TRP A 204 6.17 0.01 1.55
C TRP A 204 5.40 -1.08 0.83
N GLY A 205 4.23 -0.78 0.30
CA GLY A 205 3.46 -1.63 -0.59
C GLY A 205 3.44 -1.06 -2.01
N TYR A 206 3.67 -1.89 -3.02
CA TYR A 206 3.63 -1.53 -4.44
C TYR A 206 2.51 -2.29 -5.11
N TYR A 207 1.72 -1.58 -5.92
CA TYR A 207 0.50 -2.10 -6.50
C TYR A 207 0.52 -2.00 -8.02
N GLN A 208 -0.05 -2.98 -8.67
CA GLN A 208 -0.32 -3.00 -10.10
C GLN A 208 -1.74 -3.50 -10.31
N ASP A 209 -2.53 -2.77 -11.12
CA ASP A 209 -3.94 -3.08 -11.40
C ASP A 209 -4.77 -3.33 -10.13
N GLY A 210 -4.49 -2.54 -9.08
CA GLY A 210 -5.16 -2.61 -7.78
C GLY A 210 -4.74 -3.79 -6.89
N ARG A 211 -3.74 -4.58 -7.29
CA ARG A 211 -3.22 -5.72 -6.53
C ARG A 211 -1.83 -5.43 -5.99
N LEU A 212 -1.56 -5.88 -4.76
CA LEU A 212 -0.23 -5.81 -4.17
C LEU A 212 0.69 -6.78 -4.90
N VAL A 213 1.78 -6.27 -5.50
CA VAL A 213 2.77 -7.08 -6.23
C VAL A 213 4.10 -7.19 -5.49
N LYS A 214 4.40 -6.20 -4.64
CA LYS A 214 5.60 -6.20 -3.81
C LYS A 214 5.34 -5.49 -2.49
N GLN A 215 5.94 -5.99 -1.42
CA GLN A 215 6.05 -5.33 -0.12
C GLN A 215 7.51 -5.24 0.28
N SER A 216 7.91 -4.11 0.85
CA SER A 216 9.24 -3.94 1.45
C SER A 216 9.07 -3.51 2.90
N GLU A 217 9.94 -3.98 3.79
CA GLU A 217 9.86 -3.73 5.22
C GLU A 217 11.24 -3.41 5.81
N ASP A 218 11.31 -2.34 6.59
CA ASP A 218 12.44 -2.09 7.48
C ASP A 218 12.25 -2.87 8.77
N ALA A 219 12.64 -4.14 8.76
CA ALA A 219 12.46 -5.01 9.91
C ALA A 219 13.40 -4.66 11.10
N ARG A 220 14.35 -3.73 10.90
CA ARG A 220 15.36 -3.34 11.88
C ARG A 220 15.24 -1.90 12.40
N GLY A 221 14.34 -1.09 11.83
CA GLY A 221 14.17 0.32 12.21
C GLY A 221 15.35 1.22 11.85
N GLN A 222 16.13 0.85 10.83
CA GLN A 222 17.33 1.61 10.41
C GLN A 222 17.04 2.63 9.30
N GLY A 223 15.81 2.67 8.79
CA GLY A 223 15.37 3.56 7.70
C GLY A 223 15.55 2.98 6.31
N ASN A 224 15.99 1.73 6.19
CA ASN A 224 16.15 1.02 4.91
C ASN A 224 15.41 -0.31 4.95
N ALA A 225 14.76 -0.67 3.85
CA ALA A 225 14.10 -1.96 3.74
C ALA A 225 15.13 -3.11 3.78
N THR A 226 14.89 -4.07 4.66
CA THR A 226 15.73 -5.27 4.83
C THR A 226 14.99 -6.55 4.46
N ARG A 227 13.67 -6.50 4.26
CA ARG A 227 12.85 -7.62 3.81
C ARG A 227 11.99 -7.21 2.64
N PHE A 228 11.90 -8.07 1.62
CA PHE A 228 11.11 -7.88 0.41
C PHE A 228 10.25 -9.11 0.17
N VAL A 229 8.96 -8.92 -0.11
CA VAL A 229 7.99 -9.98 -0.40
C VAL A 229 7.35 -9.68 -1.74
N TYR A 230 7.31 -10.66 -2.63
CA TYR A 230 6.73 -10.57 -3.97
C TYR A 230 5.51 -11.46 -4.07
N PHE A 231 4.49 -10.96 -4.76
CA PHE A 231 3.18 -11.59 -4.86
C PHE A 231 2.80 -11.85 -6.32
N SER A 232 2.06 -12.92 -6.54
CA SER A 232 1.31 -13.19 -7.77
C SER A 232 -0.15 -13.43 -7.38
N GLY A 233 -1.04 -12.50 -7.72
CA GLY A 233 -2.36 -12.46 -7.10
C GLY A 233 -2.25 -12.24 -5.58
N ASP A 234 -2.88 -13.12 -4.80
CA ASP A 234 -2.85 -13.05 -3.33
C ASP A 234 -1.78 -13.99 -2.71
N GLU A 235 -1.02 -14.71 -3.55
CA GLU A 235 -0.02 -15.66 -3.09
C GLU A 235 1.38 -15.05 -3.05
N VAL A 236 2.11 -15.33 -1.97
CA VAL A 236 3.55 -15.05 -1.89
C VAL A 236 4.27 -16.03 -2.80
N ILE A 237 5.08 -15.50 -3.73
CA ILE A 237 5.89 -16.31 -4.66
C ILE A 237 7.38 -16.26 -4.34
N ARG A 238 7.85 -15.17 -3.70
CA ARG A 238 9.25 -14.99 -3.35
C ARG A 238 9.38 -14.08 -2.12
N ARG A 239 10.42 -14.33 -1.32
CA ARG A 239 10.88 -13.46 -0.24
C ARG A 239 12.39 -13.28 -0.34
N GLU A 240 12.86 -12.08 -0.07
CA GLU A 240 14.27 -11.73 0.05
C GLU A 240 14.51 -11.07 1.39
N GLU A 241 15.66 -11.33 2.02
CA GLU A 241 16.00 -10.74 3.30
C GLU A 241 17.50 -10.44 3.39
N ASP A 242 17.82 -9.25 3.87
CA ASP A 242 19.12 -8.89 4.44
C ASP A 242 19.07 -9.18 5.95
N SER A 243 19.29 -10.45 6.32
CA SER A 243 19.11 -10.90 7.69
C SER A 243 20.17 -10.32 8.64
N ALA A 244 21.32 -9.94 8.10
CA ALA A 244 22.42 -9.35 8.84
C ALA A 244 22.41 -7.81 8.88
N GLY A 245 21.59 -7.13 8.03
CA GLY A 245 21.54 -5.66 7.94
C GLY A 245 22.80 -5.05 7.33
N ARG A 246 23.39 -5.72 6.35
CA ARG A 246 24.64 -5.31 5.70
C ARG A 246 24.43 -4.57 4.37
N GLY A 247 23.17 -4.33 4.01
CA GLY A 247 22.80 -3.68 2.76
C GLY A 247 22.80 -4.61 1.55
N ARG A 248 22.79 -5.94 1.78
CA ARG A 248 22.71 -6.95 0.75
C ARG A 248 21.84 -8.12 1.18
N ILE A 249 21.13 -8.71 0.23
CA ILE A 249 20.31 -9.89 0.45
C ILE A 249 21.21 -11.09 0.73
N ASP A 250 20.92 -11.82 1.82
CA ASP A 250 21.60 -13.02 2.24
C ASP A 250 20.68 -14.24 2.38
N ILE A 251 19.36 -14.06 2.19
CA ILE A 251 18.36 -15.12 2.12
C ILE A 251 17.41 -14.82 0.95
N ILE A 252 17.19 -15.85 0.11
CA ILE A 252 16.12 -15.84 -0.90
C ILE A 252 15.26 -17.08 -0.68
N GLU A 253 13.95 -16.90 -0.65
CA GLU A 253 12.96 -17.96 -0.56
C GLU A 253 11.99 -17.89 -1.74
N THR A 254 11.64 -19.05 -2.30
CA THR A 254 10.57 -19.17 -3.29
C THR A 254 9.46 -20.07 -2.76
N PHE A 255 8.25 -19.75 -3.18
CA PHE A 255 7.04 -20.44 -2.73
C PHE A 255 6.29 -21.01 -3.93
N SER A 256 5.67 -22.14 -3.75
CA SER A 256 4.77 -22.78 -4.71
C SER A 256 3.47 -23.12 -4.02
N GLN A 257 2.35 -22.64 -4.55
CA GLN A 257 1.03 -22.82 -3.94
C GLN A 257 0.99 -22.43 -2.43
N GLY A 258 1.62 -21.28 -2.11
CA GLY A 258 1.70 -20.75 -0.74
C GLY A 258 2.62 -21.53 0.22
N LYS A 259 3.34 -22.58 -0.26
CA LYS A 259 4.27 -23.36 0.54
C LYS A 259 5.71 -23.05 0.15
N LEU A 260 6.61 -22.98 1.14
CA LEU A 260 8.04 -22.82 0.90
C LEU A 260 8.54 -24.00 0.06
N SER A 261 9.20 -23.70 -1.07
CA SER A 261 9.74 -24.69 -2.00
C SER A 261 11.26 -24.73 -1.98
N LYS A 262 11.91 -23.54 -1.96
CA LYS A 262 13.38 -23.44 -1.90
C LYS A 262 13.78 -22.28 -0.99
N ARG A 263 14.97 -22.39 -0.38
CA ARG A 263 15.68 -21.30 0.29
C ARG A 263 17.14 -21.33 -0.11
N LEU A 264 17.65 -20.22 -0.64
CA LEU A 264 19.07 -20.01 -0.92
C LEU A 264 19.63 -19.08 0.16
N ARG A 265 20.82 -19.34 0.65
CA ARG A 265 21.45 -18.61 1.75
C ARG A 265 22.94 -18.38 1.52
N ASP A 266 23.43 -17.18 1.89
CA ASP A 266 24.82 -16.88 2.19
C ASP A 266 25.05 -17.19 3.67
N SER A 267 25.34 -18.47 4.01
CA SER A 267 25.37 -18.93 5.40
C SER A 267 26.59 -18.39 6.18
N LYS A 268 27.67 -18.11 5.45
CA LYS A 268 28.92 -17.57 6.02
C LYS A 268 28.92 -16.04 6.03
N ALA A 269 27.88 -15.40 5.48
CA ALA A 269 27.77 -13.94 5.31
C ALA A 269 28.99 -13.32 4.58
N ALA A 270 29.60 -14.09 3.67
CA ALA A 270 30.81 -13.73 2.94
C ALA A 270 30.53 -12.97 1.63
N GLY A 271 29.27 -12.88 1.23
CA GLY A 271 28.86 -12.26 -0.04
C GLY A 271 28.71 -13.28 -1.17
N LYS A 272 28.80 -14.54 -0.83
CA LYS A 272 28.61 -15.65 -1.75
C LYS A 272 27.47 -16.52 -1.25
N TRP A 273 26.62 -16.93 -2.17
CA TRP A 273 25.60 -17.93 -1.89
C TRP A 273 26.28 -19.29 -1.77
N ASP A 274 26.04 -19.97 -0.67
CA ASP A 274 26.75 -21.21 -0.36
C ASP A 274 25.84 -22.39 0.03
N THR A 275 24.54 -22.14 0.25
CA THR A 275 23.66 -23.21 0.71
C THR A 275 22.27 -23.05 0.09
N VAL A 276 21.72 -24.13 -0.48
CA VAL A 276 20.33 -24.20 -0.93
C VAL A 276 19.57 -25.32 -0.20
N TYR A 277 18.38 -25.00 0.24
CA TYR A 277 17.44 -25.92 0.87
C TYR A 277 16.23 -26.14 -0.04
N TYR A 278 15.82 -27.38 -0.21
CA TYR A 278 14.63 -27.77 -0.95
C TYR A 278 13.59 -28.34 0.01
N PHE A 279 12.38 -27.86 -0.11
CA PHE A 279 11.28 -28.26 0.76
C PHE A 279 10.21 -29.01 -0.03
N HIS A 280 9.63 -30.03 0.59
CA HIS A 280 8.43 -30.70 0.12
C HIS A 280 7.36 -30.59 1.22
N ALA A 281 6.21 -30.02 0.89
CA ALA A 281 5.10 -29.77 1.83
C ALA A 281 5.52 -29.04 3.13
N ASN A 282 6.45 -28.07 3.03
CA ASN A 282 7.10 -27.31 4.12
C ASN A 282 8.11 -28.13 4.97
N GLU A 283 8.35 -29.39 4.65
CA GLU A 283 9.41 -30.16 5.31
C GLU A 283 10.70 -30.12 4.49
N LEU A 284 11.84 -29.99 5.17
CA LEU A 284 13.15 -30.05 4.51
C LEU A 284 13.36 -31.44 3.92
N ALA A 285 13.54 -31.49 2.59
CA ALA A 285 13.76 -32.72 1.86
C ALA A 285 15.21 -32.90 1.42
N ARG A 286 15.88 -31.80 1.05
CA ARG A 286 17.25 -31.81 0.56
C ARG A 286 17.96 -30.50 0.89
N GLU A 287 19.25 -30.58 1.14
CA GLU A 287 20.16 -29.44 1.29
C GLU A 287 21.37 -29.67 0.36
N GLU A 288 21.85 -28.62 -0.31
CA GLU A 288 23.11 -28.65 -1.05
C GLU A 288 23.99 -27.50 -0.57
N ARG A 289 25.30 -27.74 -0.46
CA ARG A 289 26.28 -26.76 0.00
C ARG A 289 27.47 -26.69 -0.95
N ASP A 290 27.99 -25.49 -1.10
CA ASP A 290 29.31 -25.17 -1.64
C ASP A 290 30.28 -25.09 -0.44
N THR A 291 31.05 -26.12 -0.18
CA THR A 291 31.87 -26.18 1.04
C THR A 291 33.27 -25.62 0.83
N ASP A 292 33.78 -25.59 -0.39
CA ASP A 292 35.11 -25.10 -0.78
C ASP A 292 35.12 -23.72 -1.43
N ALA A 293 33.92 -23.13 -1.70
CA ALA A 293 33.70 -21.80 -2.24
C ALA A 293 34.17 -21.62 -3.70
N ASP A 294 34.00 -22.62 -4.51
CA ASP A 294 34.31 -22.65 -5.96
C ASP A 294 33.11 -22.28 -6.85
N ASP A 295 31.97 -21.89 -6.23
CA ASP A 295 30.69 -21.51 -6.84
C ASP A 295 29.91 -22.74 -7.44
N PHE A 296 30.25 -23.97 -7.03
CA PHE A 296 29.48 -25.17 -7.26
C PHE A 296 29.11 -25.84 -5.95
N PHE A 297 27.96 -26.51 -5.93
CA PHE A 297 27.63 -27.36 -4.78
C PHE A 297 28.43 -28.63 -4.84
N ASP A 298 29.03 -29.04 -3.73
CA ASP A 298 29.86 -30.22 -3.59
C ASP A 298 29.34 -31.21 -2.54
N LEU A 299 28.37 -30.81 -1.74
CA LEU A 299 27.74 -31.62 -0.70
C LEU A 299 26.23 -31.59 -0.84
N ARG A 300 25.57 -32.74 -0.88
CA ARG A 300 24.14 -32.93 -0.94
C ARG A 300 23.65 -33.84 0.17
N ILE A 301 22.66 -33.37 0.96
CA ILE A 301 22.11 -34.08 2.11
C ILE A 301 20.60 -34.24 1.91
N PHE A 302 20.11 -35.45 2.12
CA PHE A 302 18.70 -35.81 1.97
C PHE A 302 18.07 -36.09 3.35
N TYR A 303 16.83 -35.61 3.51
CA TYR A 303 16.08 -35.74 4.76
C TYR A 303 14.73 -36.41 4.53
N GLU A 304 14.31 -37.23 5.48
CA GLU A 304 12.94 -37.75 5.60
C GLU A 304 12.45 -37.44 7.02
N LYS A 305 11.30 -36.75 7.11
CA LYS A 305 10.72 -36.36 8.41
C LYS A 305 11.70 -35.64 9.35
N GLY A 306 12.56 -34.80 8.79
CA GLY A 306 13.56 -34.04 9.54
C GLY A 306 14.81 -34.82 9.97
N VAL A 307 14.93 -36.09 9.56
CA VAL A 307 16.11 -36.94 9.87
C VAL A 307 16.92 -37.13 8.62
N ILE A 308 18.25 -37.05 8.69
CA ILE A 308 19.13 -37.34 7.58
C ILE A 308 19.05 -38.83 7.23
N VAL A 309 18.90 -39.11 5.93
CA VAL A 309 18.82 -40.49 5.40
C VAL A 309 19.94 -40.81 4.41
N ARG A 310 20.48 -39.81 3.72
CA ARG A 310 21.54 -39.98 2.72
C ARG A 310 22.37 -38.70 2.60
N GLN A 311 23.64 -38.86 2.26
CA GLN A 311 24.55 -37.78 1.87
C GLN A 311 25.35 -38.21 0.63
N GLU A 312 25.63 -37.25 -0.23
CA GLU A 312 26.50 -37.37 -1.39
C GLU A 312 27.53 -36.27 -1.35
N ALA A 313 28.79 -36.56 -1.68
CA ALA A 313 29.84 -35.56 -1.76
C ALA A 313 30.71 -35.76 -3.01
N ASP A 314 31.11 -34.64 -3.61
CA ASP A 314 32.15 -34.52 -4.62
C ASP A 314 33.39 -33.99 -3.88
N THR A 315 34.44 -34.84 -3.83
CA THR A 315 35.67 -34.50 -3.10
C THR A 315 36.81 -34.09 -4.01
N ASN A 316 36.61 -34.22 -5.34
CA ASN A 316 37.63 -33.91 -6.35
C ASN A 316 37.27 -32.74 -7.27
N ALA A 317 36.10 -32.09 -7.06
CA ALA A 317 35.57 -30.96 -7.81
C ALA A 317 35.32 -31.26 -9.31
N ASP A 318 34.92 -32.50 -9.66
CA ASP A 318 34.55 -32.88 -11.03
C ASP A 318 33.05 -32.80 -11.30
N ARG A 319 32.25 -32.32 -10.32
CA ARG A 319 30.79 -32.18 -10.28
C ARG A 319 30.03 -33.51 -10.23
N ARG A 320 30.69 -34.57 -9.86
CA ARG A 320 30.08 -35.88 -9.64
C ARG A 320 30.36 -36.32 -8.21
N ALA A 321 29.37 -36.92 -7.59
CA ALA A 321 29.61 -37.52 -6.28
C ALA A 321 30.61 -38.66 -6.40
N ASP A 322 31.56 -38.73 -5.49
CA ASP A 322 32.51 -39.79 -5.31
C ASP A 322 32.39 -40.43 -3.91
N VAL A 323 31.61 -39.86 -3.01
CA VAL A 323 31.27 -40.40 -1.68
C VAL A 323 29.76 -40.42 -1.48
N TRP A 324 29.23 -41.58 -1.09
CA TRP A 324 27.79 -41.75 -0.77
C TRP A 324 27.66 -42.36 0.63
N VAL A 325 26.93 -41.69 1.51
CA VAL A 325 26.70 -42.12 2.89
C VAL A 325 25.22 -42.39 3.09
N LYS A 326 24.91 -43.57 3.66
CA LYS A 326 23.55 -43.93 4.09
C LYS A 326 23.43 -43.83 5.61
N PHE A 327 22.28 -43.27 6.03
CA PHE A 327 21.94 -43.14 7.45
C PHE A 327 20.69 -43.96 7.76
N GLN A 328 20.59 -44.42 9.00
CA GLN A 328 19.42 -45.05 9.58
C GLN A 328 19.19 -44.44 10.94
N ASN A 329 17.98 -43.85 11.17
CA ASN A 329 17.63 -43.09 12.37
C ASN A 329 18.65 -41.97 12.73
N GLY A 330 19.27 -41.36 11.71
CA GLY A 330 20.29 -40.32 11.89
C GLY A 330 21.71 -40.82 12.15
N GLU A 331 21.90 -42.12 12.28
CA GLU A 331 23.24 -42.73 12.44
C GLU A 331 23.78 -43.23 11.09
N ARG A 332 25.05 -42.96 10.81
CA ARG A 332 25.72 -43.46 9.63
C ARG A 332 25.85 -45.00 9.72
N ILE A 333 25.40 -45.70 8.69
CA ILE A 333 25.44 -47.16 8.64
C ILE A 333 26.32 -47.71 7.50
N GLU A 334 26.45 -46.94 6.39
CA GLU A 334 27.17 -47.36 5.20
C GLU A 334 27.80 -46.16 4.51
N GLN A 335 29.01 -46.32 3.95
CA GLN A 335 29.65 -45.36 3.06
C GLN A 335 30.23 -46.12 1.86
N LEU A 336 29.97 -45.58 0.68
CA LEU A 336 30.51 -46.03 -0.58
C LEU A 336 31.44 -44.95 -1.12
N GLU A 337 32.57 -45.35 -1.72
CA GLU A 337 33.57 -44.42 -2.26
C GLU A 337 34.03 -44.83 -3.65
N ASP A 338 34.19 -43.87 -4.56
CA ASP A 338 34.99 -43.98 -5.77
C ASP A 338 36.37 -43.37 -5.52
N GLN A 339 37.24 -44.10 -4.86
CA GLN A 339 38.59 -43.67 -4.50
C GLN A 339 39.51 -43.38 -5.71
N LYS A 340 39.11 -43.80 -6.91
CA LYS A 340 39.88 -43.62 -8.16
C LYS A 340 39.30 -42.53 -9.06
N PHE A 341 38.17 -41.94 -8.68
CA PHE A 341 37.46 -40.92 -9.45
C PHE A 341 37.16 -41.35 -10.90
N ALA A 342 36.87 -42.64 -11.06
CA ALA A 342 36.63 -43.28 -12.35
C ALA A 342 35.13 -43.42 -12.68
N GLY A 343 34.24 -42.88 -11.85
CA GLY A 343 32.80 -43.05 -11.95
C GLY A 343 32.32 -44.45 -11.51
N LYS A 344 33.12 -45.16 -10.70
CA LYS A 344 32.83 -46.49 -10.19
C LYS A 344 33.17 -46.61 -8.72
N ILE A 345 32.26 -47.19 -7.93
CA ILE A 345 32.51 -47.48 -6.52
C ILE A 345 33.65 -48.50 -6.42
N SER A 346 34.64 -48.16 -5.61
CA SER A 346 35.83 -49.01 -5.37
C SER A 346 35.95 -49.47 -3.91
N ALA A 347 35.26 -48.82 -2.96
CA ALA A 347 35.30 -49.21 -1.55
C ALA A 347 33.91 -49.08 -0.89
N ARG A 348 33.65 -49.93 0.09
CA ARG A 348 32.49 -49.93 0.97
C ARG A 348 32.90 -50.04 2.42
N TYR A 349 32.33 -49.21 3.25
CA TYR A 349 32.53 -49.22 4.69
C TYR A 349 31.17 -49.39 5.40
N LEU A 350 31.14 -50.22 6.44
CA LEU A 350 29.99 -50.40 7.32
C LEU A 350 30.29 -49.78 8.68
N PHE A 351 29.29 -49.13 9.27
CA PHE A 351 29.46 -48.40 10.53
C PHE A 351 28.48 -48.88 11.59
N LYS A 352 28.93 -48.77 12.85
CA LYS A 352 28.07 -48.82 14.04
C LYS A 352 28.43 -47.63 14.92
N GLY A 353 27.57 -46.64 14.96
CA GLY A 353 27.91 -45.30 15.45
C GLY A 353 29.07 -44.73 14.60
N ASP A 354 30.13 -44.22 15.24
CA ASP A 354 31.30 -43.66 14.53
C ASP A 354 32.38 -44.67 14.20
N GLN A 355 32.19 -45.96 14.56
CA GLN A 355 33.18 -47.00 14.34
C GLN A 355 32.96 -47.73 13.03
N VAL A 356 34.02 -47.90 12.23
CA VAL A 356 34.05 -48.83 11.08
C VAL A 356 34.07 -50.25 11.58
N ILE A 357 33.01 -51.00 11.29
CA ILE A 357 32.90 -52.44 11.67
C ILE A 357 33.14 -53.40 10.51
N GLY A 358 33.20 -52.89 9.29
CA GLY A 358 33.50 -53.65 8.08
C GLY A 358 34.04 -52.77 6.97
N GLN A 359 34.97 -53.32 6.17
CA GLN A 359 35.50 -52.68 4.98
C GLN A 359 35.60 -53.73 3.87
N GLU A 360 35.18 -53.34 2.67
CA GLU A 360 35.17 -54.20 1.49
C GLU A 360 35.68 -53.42 0.27
N ALA A 361 36.61 -54.02 -0.48
CA ALA A 361 37.01 -53.48 -1.77
C ALA A 361 36.06 -54.02 -2.85
N ILE A 362 35.50 -53.11 -3.66
CA ILE A 362 34.52 -53.40 -4.73
C ILE A 362 35.27 -53.31 -6.06
N ALA A 363 35.24 -54.36 -6.86
CA ALA A 363 35.98 -54.40 -8.15
C ALA A 363 35.33 -53.51 -9.22
N HIS A 364 33.98 -53.42 -9.26
CA HIS A 364 33.19 -52.65 -10.23
C HIS A 364 31.79 -52.41 -9.69
N GLY A 365 31.60 -51.38 -8.87
CA GLY A 365 30.27 -50.92 -8.37
C GLY A 365 29.75 -49.74 -9.16
N ASP A 366 28.50 -49.79 -9.59
CA ASP A 366 27.86 -48.60 -10.17
C ASP A 366 27.43 -47.62 -9.04
N PRO A 367 27.56 -46.30 -9.25
CA PRO A 367 27.01 -45.30 -8.36
C PRO A 367 25.49 -45.47 -8.15
N PRO A 368 24.91 -45.02 -7.03
CA PRO A 368 23.48 -45.08 -6.83
C PRO A 368 22.74 -44.43 -7.99
N ALA A 369 21.68 -45.06 -8.48
CA ALA A 369 20.96 -44.71 -9.72
C ALA A 369 20.35 -43.30 -9.74
N HIS A 370 20.35 -42.58 -8.62
CA HIS A 370 19.77 -41.23 -8.44
C HIS A 370 20.80 -40.13 -8.20
N SER A 371 22.10 -40.45 -8.40
CA SER A 371 23.17 -39.45 -8.23
C SER A 371 23.26 -38.56 -9.46
N ALA A 372 22.68 -37.35 -9.41
CA ALA A 372 22.78 -36.36 -10.47
C ALA A 372 24.03 -35.50 -10.29
N PRO A 373 24.59 -34.90 -11.37
CA PRO A 373 25.67 -33.94 -11.26
C PRO A 373 25.31 -32.77 -10.32
N PHE A 374 26.30 -32.20 -9.66
CA PHE A 374 26.13 -30.99 -8.87
C PHE A 374 25.96 -29.76 -9.77
N LEU A 375 25.09 -28.85 -9.37
CA LEU A 375 24.77 -27.61 -10.10
C LEU A 375 25.69 -26.49 -9.68
N ALA A 376 25.87 -25.49 -10.56
CA ALA A 376 26.47 -24.23 -10.19
C ALA A 376 25.48 -23.40 -9.35
N VAL A 377 26.01 -22.67 -8.36
CA VAL A 377 25.21 -21.75 -7.53
C VAL A 377 24.44 -20.75 -8.39
N ALA A 378 25.05 -20.25 -9.47
CA ALA A 378 24.42 -19.32 -10.42
C ALA A 378 23.20 -19.91 -11.15
N GLU A 379 23.12 -21.22 -11.36
CA GLU A 379 21.97 -21.89 -11.99
C GLU A 379 20.77 -21.91 -11.02
N GLU A 380 21.03 -22.22 -9.75
CA GLU A 380 19.99 -22.14 -8.73
C GLU A 380 19.46 -20.72 -8.52
N LEU A 381 20.35 -19.73 -8.46
CA LEU A 381 19.97 -18.34 -8.33
C LEU A 381 19.03 -17.89 -9.46
N ARG A 382 19.36 -18.23 -10.73
CA ARG A 382 18.49 -17.93 -11.89
C ARG A 382 17.13 -18.60 -11.78
N SER A 383 17.06 -19.82 -11.27
CA SER A 383 15.78 -20.54 -11.08
C SER A 383 14.86 -19.85 -10.05
N MET A 384 15.40 -18.94 -9.25
CA MET A 384 14.71 -18.23 -8.16
C MET A 384 14.51 -16.75 -8.47
N GLU A 385 14.73 -16.26 -9.70
CA GLU A 385 14.56 -14.86 -10.08
C GLU A 385 13.12 -14.36 -9.81
N ALA A 386 13.02 -13.13 -9.31
CA ALA A 386 11.74 -12.47 -9.10
C ALA A 386 11.13 -12.06 -10.45
N PRO A 387 9.81 -12.11 -10.58
CA PRO A 387 9.15 -11.47 -11.70
C PRO A 387 9.48 -9.98 -11.73
N ALA A 388 9.61 -9.42 -12.93
CA ALA A 388 9.84 -7.98 -13.10
C ALA A 388 8.71 -7.19 -12.44
N VAL A 389 9.03 -6.43 -11.39
CA VAL A 389 8.11 -5.44 -10.82
C VAL A 389 8.25 -4.19 -11.68
N PRO A 390 7.18 -3.67 -12.27
CA PRO A 390 7.24 -2.44 -13.05
C PRO A 390 7.88 -1.33 -12.22
N ALA A 391 8.76 -0.55 -12.83
CA ALA A 391 9.32 0.62 -12.20
C ALA A 391 8.16 1.58 -11.88
N VAL A 392 7.77 1.67 -10.62
CA VAL A 392 6.85 2.70 -10.15
C VAL A 392 7.63 4.00 -10.26
N VAL A 393 7.33 4.76 -11.30
CA VAL A 393 7.94 6.05 -11.55
C VAL A 393 7.52 6.95 -10.39
N ALA A 394 8.46 7.19 -9.47
CA ALA A 394 8.37 8.29 -8.52
C ALA A 394 8.58 9.58 -9.34
N LYS A 395 7.47 10.23 -9.70
CA LYS A 395 7.49 11.62 -10.17
C LYS A 395 6.99 12.52 -9.06
#